data_4f30d6e258c1bbc993fe1324dba4ac83
#
_entry.id   4f30d6e258c1bbc993fe1324dba4ac83
#
_cell.length_a   1.000
_cell.length_b   1.000
_cell.length_c   1.000
_cell.angle_alpha   90.00
_cell.angle_beta   90.00
_cell.angle_gamma   90.00
#
_symmetry.space_group_name_H-M   'P 1'
#
loop_
_entity.id
_entity.type
_entity.pdbx_description
1 polymer ?
#
loop_
_entity_poly.entity_id
_entity_poly.type
_entity_poly.pdbx_seq_one_letter_code
_entity_poly.pdbx_strand_id
1 'polypeptide(L)'
;MKLIVDDKIPYIREVLDELADEVVYLPGSEICAADVKDADGLIVRTRTRCDEQLLSGSRVSIVATATIGYDHLDIDYLQRAGIQWMNCPGCNAGSVAQYVRSVLILLEREGWLRRGQSVVGVVGCGHVGSLVRQLAQEMGYAVVVSDPPLGMECDLRECDLITYHVPLTRCGDYPTYHMADERFMQSLTRWPIIVNTSRGAVVDNDALLRALCMGRVRQAVLDVWEGEPHVNLALLNKVYIGTPHIAGYSADGKVNADNMVIEGLCRHFGLENRWHIEPPAIDIELSATDTTDDQYLCYYNPLTDSQKLKNAPADFELLRGNYPVRRECSFKKP
;
A
#
# COMPACT_ATOMS: atom_id res chain seq x y z
N MET A 1 22.18 12.44 20.44
CA MET A 1 21.49 12.29 19.14
C MET A 1 20.15 12.98 19.23
N LYS A 2 19.85 13.88 18.29
CA LYS A 2 18.57 14.59 18.17
C LYS A 2 17.81 14.10 16.94
N LEU A 3 16.52 13.74 17.10
CA LEU A 3 15.65 13.26 16.04
C LEU A 3 14.45 14.19 15.85
N ILE A 4 14.09 14.45 14.58
CA ILE A 4 12.83 15.09 14.20
C ILE A 4 11.93 14.00 13.60
N VAL A 5 10.67 13.92 14.07
CA VAL A 5 9.80 12.79 13.79
C VAL A 5 8.39 13.28 13.42
N ASP A 6 7.80 12.73 12.34
CA ASP A 6 6.39 12.92 12.00
C ASP A 6 5.52 12.35 13.15
N ASP A 7 4.70 13.21 13.77
CA ASP A 7 3.86 12.90 14.96
C ASP A 7 2.79 11.84 14.71
N LYS A 8 2.54 11.50 13.44
CA LYS A 8 1.56 10.48 13.03
C LYS A 8 2.16 9.09 12.78
N ILE A 9 3.43 8.85 13.12
CA ILE A 9 4.00 7.50 13.19
C ILE A 9 3.53 6.89 14.52
N PRO A 10 2.72 5.80 14.51
CA PRO A 10 1.85 5.54 15.64
C PRO A 10 2.50 4.85 16.84
N TYR A 11 3.47 3.98 16.64
CA TYR A 11 3.95 3.09 17.73
C TYR A 11 5.42 3.31 18.10
N ILE A 12 6.13 4.20 17.41
CA ILE A 12 7.59 4.36 17.51
C ILE A 12 8.04 5.22 18.70
N ARG A 13 7.14 6.02 19.29
CA ARG A 13 7.46 7.08 20.24
C ARG A 13 8.26 6.58 21.45
N GLU A 14 7.74 5.59 22.17
CA GLU A 14 8.37 5.10 23.40
C GLU A 14 9.80 4.61 23.14
N VAL A 15 10.02 3.95 22.01
CA VAL A 15 11.35 3.45 21.63
C VAL A 15 12.31 4.58 21.27
N LEU A 16 11.84 5.58 20.51
CA LEU A 16 12.71 6.72 20.13
C LEU A 16 13.07 7.58 21.33
N ASP A 17 12.16 7.77 22.28
CA ASP A 17 12.40 8.54 23.51
C ASP A 17 13.45 7.84 24.41
N GLU A 18 13.62 6.51 24.30
CA GLU A 18 14.73 5.78 24.95
C GLU A 18 16.03 5.76 24.13
N LEU A 19 15.92 5.82 22.80
CA LEU A 19 17.03 5.65 21.88
C LEU A 19 17.82 6.94 21.67
N ALA A 20 17.17 8.11 21.74
CA ALA A 20 17.77 9.41 21.45
C ALA A 20 17.77 10.32 22.68
N ASP A 21 18.72 11.26 22.73
CA ASP A 21 18.82 12.26 23.82
C ASP A 21 17.71 13.31 23.72
N GLU A 22 17.25 13.61 22.49
CA GLU A 22 16.20 14.57 22.19
C GLU A 22 15.37 14.10 21.00
N VAL A 23 14.05 14.03 21.16
CA VAL A 23 13.11 13.73 20.08
C VAL A 23 12.05 14.80 19.99
N VAL A 24 11.91 15.40 18.81
CA VAL A 24 10.90 16.43 18.55
C VAL A 24 9.85 15.86 17.57
N TYR A 25 8.59 15.79 18.01
CA TYR A 25 7.49 15.29 17.21
C TYR A 25 6.71 16.46 16.63
N LEU A 26 6.56 16.51 15.31
CA LEU A 26 5.89 17.56 14.56
C LEU A 26 4.92 16.97 13.53
N PRO A 27 3.82 17.69 13.19
CA PRO A 27 3.02 17.33 12.04
C PRO A 27 3.89 17.27 10.78
N GLY A 28 3.87 16.17 10.05
CA GLY A 28 4.77 15.96 8.90
C GLY A 28 4.68 17.05 7.82
N SER A 29 3.51 17.73 7.68
CA SER A 29 3.32 18.86 6.77
C SER A 29 3.92 20.18 7.27
N GLU A 30 4.30 20.28 8.53
CA GLU A 30 4.79 21.49 9.18
C GLU A 30 6.32 21.45 9.41
N ILE A 31 6.96 20.30 9.23
CA ILE A 31 8.41 20.17 9.36
C ILE A 31 9.11 21.08 8.35
N CYS A 32 9.95 21.97 8.83
CA CYS A 32 10.64 22.98 8.04
C CYS A 32 12.17 22.96 8.26
N ALA A 33 12.91 23.73 7.45
CA ALA A 33 14.38 23.77 7.50
C ALA A 33 14.93 24.22 8.87
N ALA A 34 14.18 25.04 9.62
CA ALA A 34 14.60 25.47 10.95
C ALA A 34 14.60 24.31 11.96
N ASP A 35 13.61 23.39 11.85
CA ASP A 35 13.47 22.26 12.75
C ASP A 35 14.58 21.22 12.57
N VAL A 36 15.01 20.99 11.33
CA VAL A 36 15.99 19.96 10.99
C VAL A 36 17.44 20.44 11.07
N LYS A 37 17.67 21.74 11.30
CA LYS A 37 19.00 22.36 11.23
C LYS A 37 20.05 21.68 12.10
N ASP A 38 19.71 21.36 13.33
CA ASP A 38 20.58 20.73 14.35
C ASP A 38 20.21 19.29 14.67
N ALA A 39 19.34 18.68 13.85
CA ALA A 39 18.94 17.29 13.99
C ALA A 39 19.99 16.35 13.38
N ASP A 40 20.18 15.19 13.98
CA ASP A 40 21.06 14.13 13.49
C ASP A 40 20.31 13.17 12.53
N GLY A 41 18.98 12.99 12.74
CA GLY A 41 18.13 12.16 11.91
C GLY A 41 16.72 12.74 11.74
N LEU A 42 16.10 12.41 10.61
CA LEU A 42 14.73 12.81 10.26
C LEU A 42 13.90 11.58 9.94
N ILE A 43 12.78 11.39 10.67
CA ILE A 43 11.87 10.26 10.47
C ILE A 43 10.52 10.78 10.00
N VAL A 44 10.12 10.40 8.81
CA VAL A 44 8.96 10.97 8.11
C VAL A 44 7.99 9.90 7.60
N ARG A 45 6.86 10.39 7.10
CA ARG A 45 5.93 9.70 6.20
C ARG A 45 5.74 10.56 4.94
N THR A 46 4.72 10.27 4.16
CA THR A 46 4.48 10.84 2.83
C THR A 46 4.18 12.34 2.78
N ARG A 47 3.99 13.03 3.92
CA ARG A 47 3.60 14.46 3.97
C ARG A 47 4.78 15.43 4.01
N THR A 48 5.97 14.98 4.35
CA THR A 48 7.18 15.79 4.40
C THR A 48 7.98 15.58 3.12
N ARG A 49 8.13 16.63 2.32
CA ARG A 49 9.04 16.61 1.16
C ARG A 49 10.47 16.74 1.65
N CYS A 50 11.29 15.72 1.43
CA CYS A 50 12.71 15.69 1.82
C CYS A 50 13.59 16.01 0.61
N ASP A 51 13.89 17.26 0.40
CA ASP A 51 14.69 17.80 -0.71
C ASP A 51 15.72 18.82 -0.23
N GLU A 52 16.41 19.45 -1.18
CA GLU A 52 17.41 20.48 -0.90
C GLU A 52 16.86 21.65 -0.10
N GLN A 53 15.61 22.06 -0.35
CA GLN A 53 14.99 23.18 0.37
C GLN A 53 14.85 22.87 1.87
N LEU A 54 14.52 21.66 2.24
CA LEU A 54 14.36 21.22 3.63
C LEU A 54 15.72 20.98 4.29
N LEU A 55 16.65 20.32 3.61
CA LEU A 55 17.81 19.67 4.25
C LEU A 55 19.14 20.41 4.04
N SER A 56 19.19 21.42 3.15
CA SER A 56 20.43 22.16 2.90
C SER A 56 20.94 22.87 4.15
N GLY A 57 22.21 22.62 4.51
CA GLY A 57 22.84 23.19 5.69
C GLY A 57 22.38 22.61 7.04
N SER A 58 21.59 21.53 7.04
CA SER A 58 21.25 20.75 8.24
C SER A 58 22.38 19.80 8.64
N ARG A 59 22.31 19.28 9.86
CA ARG A 59 23.20 18.22 10.36
C ARG A 59 22.66 16.81 10.08
N VAL A 60 21.48 16.70 9.46
CA VAL A 60 20.82 15.42 9.20
C VAL A 60 21.75 14.50 8.41
N SER A 61 22.06 13.35 8.97
CA SER A 61 22.88 12.32 8.35
C SER A 61 22.06 11.13 7.81
N ILE A 62 20.81 10.99 8.28
CA ILE A 62 19.88 9.96 7.81
C ILE A 62 18.45 10.48 7.71
N VAL A 63 17.76 10.14 6.61
CA VAL A 63 16.32 10.30 6.43
C VAL A 63 15.68 8.92 6.37
N ALA A 64 14.81 8.61 7.32
CA ALA A 64 14.03 7.35 7.33
C ALA A 64 12.56 7.64 7.05
N THR A 65 11.97 6.97 6.05
CA THR A 65 10.52 7.04 5.87
C THR A 65 9.84 5.75 6.33
N ALA A 66 8.91 5.87 7.30
CA ALA A 66 8.11 4.77 7.83
C ALA A 66 7.01 4.33 6.83
N THR A 67 7.38 4.26 5.53
CA THR A 67 6.50 3.90 4.42
C THR A 67 7.25 3.08 3.37
N ILE A 68 6.52 2.35 2.51
CA ILE A 68 7.10 1.66 1.36
C ILE A 68 7.47 2.66 0.27
N GLY A 69 6.51 3.56 -0.09
CA GLY A 69 6.73 4.58 -1.11
C GLY A 69 7.65 5.68 -0.60
N TYR A 70 8.53 6.14 -1.46
CA TYR A 70 9.51 7.20 -1.18
C TYR A 70 9.45 8.34 -2.21
N ASP A 71 8.31 8.53 -2.86
CA ASP A 71 8.09 9.56 -3.89
C ASP A 71 8.28 10.99 -3.34
N HIS A 72 8.23 11.15 -2.02
CA HIS A 72 8.46 12.41 -1.29
C HIS A 72 9.95 12.68 -0.95
N LEU A 73 10.85 11.74 -1.24
CA LEU A 73 12.29 11.88 -1.05
C LEU A 73 12.96 12.26 -2.38
N ASP A 74 13.76 13.31 -2.39
CA ASP A 74 14.67 13.63 -3.50
C ASP A 74 15.96 12.81 -3.35
N ILE A 75 15.93 11.59 -3.92
CA ILE A 75 17.03 10.63 -3.80
C ILE A 75 18.33 11.19 -4.40
N ASP A 76 18.24 11.90 -5.53
CA ASP A 76 19.41 12.48 -6.18
C ASP A 76 20.06 13.53 -5.31
N TYR A 77 19.28 14.37 -4.64
CA TYR A 77 19.80 15.33 -3.68
C TYR A 77 20.42 14.62 -2.46
N LEU A 78 19.70 13.68 -1.84
CA LEU A 78 20.22 12.97 -0.66
C LEU A 78 21.56 12.28 -0.93
N GLN A 79 21.70 11.65 -2.10
CA GLN A 79 22.95 11.02 -2.52
C GLN A 79 24.08 12.06 -2.70
N ARG A 80 23.81 13.19 -3.38
CA ARG A 80 24.80 14.26 -3.56
C ARG A 80 25.21 14.90 -2.25
N ALA A 81 24.28 15.05 -1.30
CA ALA A 81 24.53 15.62 0.01
C ALA A 81 25.21 14.65 1.00
N GLY A 82 25.36 13.37 0.64
CA GLY A 82 25.91 12.33 1.51
C GLY A 82 24.99 11.95 2.66
N ILE A 83 23.69 12.26 2.54
CA ILE A 83 22.66 11.91 3.51
C ILE A 83 22.18 10.49 3.21
N GLN A 84 22.29 9.58 4.18
CA GLN A 84 21.72 8.25 4.03
C GLN A 84 20.19 8.32 4.04
N TRP A 85 19.55 7.44 3.32
CA TRP A 85 18.09 7.31 3.35
C TRP A 85 17.67 5.86 3.40
N MET A 86 16.49 5.64 3.97
CA MET A 86 15.85 4.32 3.99
C MET A 86 14.34 4.44 3.90
N ASN A 87 13.72 3.40 3.37
CA ASN A 87 12.28 3.16 3.40
C ASN A 87 12.00 1.79 4.01
N CYS A 88 10.74 1.38 4.09
CA CYS A 88 10.31 0.13 4.70
C CYS A 88 9.70 -0.83 3.67
N PRO A 89 10.50 -1.43 2.77
CA PRO A 89 10.00 -2.28 1.71
C PRO A 89 9.30 -3.52 2.26
N GLY A 90 8.06 -3.76 1.81
CA GLY A 90 7.28 -4.92 2.22
C GLY A 90 6.61 -4.83 3.60
N CYS A 91 6.80 -3.76 4.39
CA CYS A 91 6.27 -3.66 5.75
C CYS A 91 4.76 -3.92 5.85
N ASN A 92 3.98 -3.50 4.86
CA ASN A 92 2.52 -3.67 4.82
C ASN A 92 2.04 -4.67 3.75
N ALA A 93 2.92 -5.50 3.22
CA ALA A 93 2.55 -6.43 2.16
C ALA A 93 1.47 -7.43 2.60
N GLY A 94 1.51 -7.87 3.86
CA GLY A 94 0.47 -8.69 4.48
C GLY A 94 -0.89 -8.00 4.51
N SER A 95 -0.92 -6.70 4.83
CA SER A 95 -2.16 -5.89 4.81
C SER A 95 -2.81 -5.87 3.44
N VAL A 96 -2.02 -5.61 2.39
CA VAL A 96 -2.52 -5.56 1.02
C VAL A 96 -2.97 -6.95 0.56
N ALA A 97 -2.22 -7.99 0.92
CA ALA A 97 -2.61 -9.38 0.63
C ALA A 97 -3.94 -9.74 1.31
N GLN A 98 -4.16 -9.33 2.57
CA GLN A 98 -5.43 -9.49 3.29
C GLN A 98 -6.57 -8.76 2.56
N TYR A 99 -6.34 -7.51 2.12
CA TYR A 99 -7.31 -6.75 1.33
C TYR A 99 -7.72 -7.52 0.06
N VAL A 100 -6.74 -7.97 -0.72
CA VAL A 100 -7.00 -8.73 -1.96
C VAL A 100 -7.72 -10.04 -1.67
N ARG A 101 -7.37 -10.75 -0.59
CA ARG A 101 -8.09 -11.98 -0.18
C ARG A 101 -9.57 -11.69 0.11
N SER A 102 -9.86 -10.64 0.89
CA SER A 102 -11.23 -10.23 1.16
C SER A 102 -11.99 -9.88 -0.12
N VAL A 103 -11.32 -9.20 -1.06
CA VAL A 103 -11.87 -8.91 -2.39
C VAL A 103 -12.20 -10.20 -3.15
N LEU A 104 -11.28 -11.17 -3.21
CA LEU A 104 -11.52 -12.44 -3.90
C LEU A 104 -12.71 -13.20 -3.31
N ILE A 105 -12.85 -13.25 -1.98
CA ILE A 105 -14.00 -13.86 -1.29
C ILE A 105 -15.30 -13.16 -1.69
N LEU A 106 -15.32 -11.81 -1.70
CA LEU A 106 -16.51 -11.06 -2.07
C LEU A 106 -16.91 -11.27 -3.54
N LEU A 107 -15.93 -11.25 -4.45
CA LEU A 107 -16.17 -11.49 -5.88
C LEU A 107 -16.68 -12.90 -6.15
N GLU A 108 -16.27 -13.87 -5.36
CA GLU A 108 -16.78 -15.23 -5.42
C GLU A 108 -18.23 -15.31 -4.93
N ARG A 109 -18.58 -14.59 -3.86
CA ARG A 109 -19.97 -14.49 -3.35
C ARG A 109 -20.92 -13.86 -4.37
N GLU A 110 -20.42 -12.89 -5.15
CA GLU A 110 -21.16 -12.31 -6.27
C GLU A 110 -21.29 -13.28 -7.48
N GLY A 111 -20.62 -14.42 -7.42
CA GLY A 111 -20.58 -15.38 -8.53
C GLY A 111 -19.75 -14.91 -9.73
N TRP A 112 -18.88 -13.93 -9.53
CA TRP A 112 -18.04 -13.39 -10.61
C TRP A 112 -16.72 -14.13 -10.77
N LEU A 113 -16.27 -14.81 -9.72
CA LEU A 113 -15.12 -15.73 -9.74
C LEU A 113 -15.55 -17.10 -9.21
N ARG A 114 -14.81 -18.15 -9.59
CA ARG A 114 -15.01 -19.52 -9.12
C ARG A 114 -13.68 -20.22 -8.94
N ARG A 115 -13.41 -20.73 -7.73
CA ARG A 115 -12.24 -21.56 -7.43
C ARG A 115 -12.19 -22.77 -8.38
N GLY A 116 -11.00 -23.14 -8.84
CA GLY A 116 -10.78 -24.23 -9.80
C GLY A 116 -11.20 -23.93 -11.25
N GLN A 117 -11.77 -22.76 -11.55
CA GLN A 117 -12.20 -22.38 -12.91
C GLN A 117 -11.65 -21.04 -13.36
N SER A 118 -11.61 -20.04 -12.48
CA SER A 118 -11.16 -18.68 -12.82
C SER A 118 -9.65 -18.56 -12.78
N VAL A 119 -9.11 -17.71 -13.66
CA VAL A 119 -7.69 -17.38 -13.78
C VAL A 119 -7.43 -15.98 -13.23
N VAL A 120 -6.50 -15.88 -12.28
CA VAL A 120 -6.05 -14.64 -11.67
C VAL A 120 -4.71 -14.24 -12.27
N GLY A 121 -4.66 -13.07 -12.91
CA GLY A 121 -3.44 -12.44 -13.40
C GLY A 121 -2.83 -11.54 -12.33
N VAL A 122 -1.59 -11.77 -11.93
CA VAL A 122 -0.84 -10.96 -10.98
C VAL A 122 0.21 -10.16 -11.73
N VAL A 123 0.11 -8.84 -11.70
CA VAL A 123 1.07 -7.93 -12.33
C VAL A 123 2.01 -7.36 -11.29
N GLY A 124 3.31 -7.69 -11.41
CA GLY A 124 4.33 -7.44 -10.39
C GLY A 124 4.38 -8.56 -9.35
N CYS A 125 5.56 -9.14 -9.12
CA CYS A 125 5.80 -10.28 -8.20
C CYS A 125 6.82 -9.93 -7.10
N GLY A 126 6.82 -8.66 -6.66
CA GLY A 126 7.57 -8.19 -5.50
C GLY A 126 6.96 -8.65 -4.16
N HIS A 127 7.16 -7.88 -3.10
CA HIS A 127 6.67 -8.23 -1.75
C HIS A 127 5.16 -8.49 -1.70
N VAL A 128 4.36 -7.65 -2.31
CA VAL A 128 2.89 -7.81 -2.32
C VAL A 128 2.46 -8.89 -3.32
N GLY A 129 2.90 -8.78 -4.57
CA GLY A 129 2.44 -9.69 -5.62
C GLY A 129 2.77 -11.15 -5.37
N SER A 130 3.93 -11.45 -4.73
CA SER A 130 4.28 -12.81 -4.34
C SER A 130 3.30 -13.38 -3.30
N LEU A 131 2.91 -12.58 -2.30
CA LEU A 131 1.90 -12.99 -1.32
C LEU A 131 0.52 -13.17 -1.96
N VAL A 132 0.11 -12.25 -2.85
CA VAL A 132 -1.17 -12.35 -3.57
C VAL A 132 -1.19 -13.57 -4.48
N ARG A 133 -0.10 -13.85 -5.20
CA ARG A 133 0.04 -15.08 -5.98
C ARG A 133 -0.16 -16.32 -5.11
N GLN A 134 0.54 -16.39 -3.99
CA GLN A 134 0.46 -17.53 -3.07
C GLN A 134 -0.95 -17.71 -2.52
N LEU A 135 -1.57 -16.63 -2.01
CA LEU A 135 -2.91 -16.71 -1.44
C LEU A 135 -3.97 -17.11 -2.48
N ALA A 136 -3.89 -16.61 -3.71
CA ALA A 136 -4.83 -16.97 -4.77
C ALA A 136 -4.69 -18.45 -5.15
N GLN A 137 -3.47 -18.99 -5.20
CA GLN A 137 -3.21 -20.42 -5.40
C GLN A 137 -3.76 -21.25 -4.24
N GLU A 138 -3.56 -20.82 -2.98
CA GLU A 138 -4.10 -21.48 -1.78
C GLU A 138 -5.64 -21.49 -1.76
N MET A 139 -6.26 -20.44 -2.30
CA MET A 139 -7.73 -20.38 -2.48
C MET A 139 -8.23 -21.26 -3.64
N GLY A 140 -7.34 -21.87 -4.44
CA GLY A 140 -7.68 -22.79 -5.54
C GLY A 140 -7.87 -22.10 -6.89
N TYR A 141 -7.40 -20.86 -7.09
CA TYR A 141 -7.39 -20.22 -8.40
C TYR A 141 -6.19 -20.65 -9.24
N ALA A 142 -6.36 -20.73 -10.54
CA ALA A 142 -5.22 -20.72 -11.47
C ALA A 142 -4.60 -19.33 -11.49
N VAL A 143 -3.26 -19.24 -11.37
CA VAL A 143 -2.57 -17.96 -11.31
C VAL A 143 -1.52 -17.85 -12.39
N VAL A 144 -1.55 -16.76 -13.15
CA VAL A 144 -0.50 -16.34 -14.07
C VAL A 144 0.15 -15.06 -13.56
N VAL A 145 1.45 -14.90 -13.82
CA VAL A 145 2.23 -13.77 -13.31
C VAL A 145 2.90 -13.04 -14.47
N SER A 146 2.80 -11.71 -14.47
CA SER A 146 3.52 -10.83 -15.37
C SER A 146 4.40 -9.87 -14.56
N ASP A 147 5.71 -10.11 -14.61
CA ASP A 147 6.77 -9.26 -14.03
C ASP A 147 8.00 -9.32 -14.94
N PRO A 148 7.99 -8.56 -16.06
CA PRO A 148 9.07 -8.60 -17.04
C PRO A 148 10.48 -8.33 -16.47
N PRO A 149 10.67 -7.40 -15.50
CA PRO A 149 11.96 -7.25 -14.82
C PRO A 149 12.50 -8.52 -14.16
N LEU A 150 11.60 -9.44 -13.77
CA LEU A 150 11.97 -10.75 -13.19
C LEU A 150 11.97 -11.88 -14.25
N GLY A 151 11.82 -11.55 -15.54
CA GLY A 151 11.74 -12.53 -16.62
C GLY A 151 10.43 -13.33 -16.65
N MET A 152 9.39 -12.85 -15.99
CA MET A 152 8.05 -13.48 -15.96
C MET A 152 7.14 -12.73 -16.92
N GLU A 153 6.93 -13.27 -18.12
CA GLU A 153 6.00 -12.69 -19.09
C GLU A 153 4.83 -13.64 -19.34
N CYS A 154 3.62 -13.13 -19.21
CA CYS A 154 2.40 -13.90 -19.41
C CYS A 154 1.33 -13.06 -20.10
N ASP A 155 0.50 -13.71 -20.89
CA ASP A 155 -0.65 -13.07 -21.51
C ASP A 155 -1.79 -12.90 -20.49
N LEU A 156 -2.12 -11.66 -20.18
CA LEU A 156 -3.16 -11.30 -19.21
C LEU A 156 -4.55 -11.18 -19.84
N ARG A 157 -4.67 -11.21 -21.17
CA ARG A 157 -5.92 -10.95 -21.89
C ARG A 157 -7.01 -11.99 -21.62
N GLU A 158 -6.60 -13.20 -21.22
CA GLU A 158 -7.49 -14.31 -20.89
C GLU A 158 -7.71 -14.53 -19.39
N CYS A 159 -7.31 -13.59 -18.53
CA CYS A 159 -7.59 -13.65 -17.11
C CYS A 159 -9.02 -13.25 -16.80
N ASP A 160 -9.61 -13.83 -15.76
CA ASP A 160 -10.91 -13.44 -15.21
C ASP A 160 -10.79 -12.30 -14.20
N LEU A 161 -9.60 -12.14 -13.60
CA LEU A 161 -9.21 -11.02 -12.74
C LEU A 161 -7.76 -10.68 -13.01
N ILE A 162 -7.44 -9.36 -13.03
CA ILE A 162 -6.08 -8.85 -13.14
C ILE A 162 -5.84 -7.90 -11.97
N THR A 163 -4.78 -8.16 -11.19
CA THR A 163 -4.44 -7.36 -10.02
C THR A 163 -3.02 -6.79 -10.12
N TYR A 164 -2.87 -5.48 -9.82
CA TYR A 164 -1.65 -4.71 -10.03
C TYR A 164 -0.91 -4.45 -8.71
N HIS A 165 0.38 -4.83 -8.67
CA HIS A 165 1.28 -4.71 -7.51
C HIS A 165 2.66 -4.22 -7.92
N VAL A 166 2.71 -3.24 -8.80
CA VAL A 166 3.94 -2.64 -9.34
C VAL A 166 4.18 -1.23 -8.78
N PRO A 167 5.43 -0.73 -8.70
CA PRO A 167 5.69 0.68 -8.46
C PRO A 167 5.20 1.52 -9.64
N LEU A 168 5.02 2.83 -9.44
CA LEU A 168 4.75 3.76 -10.54
C LEU A 168 6.07 4.27 -11.11
N THR A 169 6.35 3.91 -12.37
CA THR A 169 7.52 4.38 -13.11
C THR A 169 7.10 4.99 -14.45
N ARG A 170 7.77 6.07 -14.87
CA ARG A 170 7.46 6.77 -16.13
C ARG A 170 8.54 6.56 -17.20
N CYS A 171 9.67 6.00 -16.82
CA CYS A 171 10.83 5.77 -17.68
C CYS A 171 11.47 4.43 -17.34
N GLY A 172 12.51 4.05 -18.09
CA GLY A 172 13.17 2.75 -18.03
C GLY A 172 12.58 1.76 -19.03
N ASP A 173 13.07 0.51 -18.99
CA ASP A 173 12.70 -0.53 -19.97
C ASP A 173 11.25 -1.01 -19.80
N TYR A 174 10.69 -0.90 -18.59
CA TYR A 174 9.35 -1.37 -18.24
C TYR A 174 8.57 -0.29 -17.47
N PRO A 175 8.15 0.81 -18.13
CA PRO A 175 7.36 1.85 -17.48
C PRO A 175 5.99 1.31 -17.12
N THR A 176 5.50 1.70 -15.93
CA THR A 176 4.21 1.23 -15.40
C THR A 176 3.12 2.31 -15.41
N TYR A 177 3.47 3.56 -15.75
CA TYR A 177 2.49 4.63 -15.93
C TYR A 177 1.53 4.27 -17.06
N HIS A 178 0.23 4.22 -16.74
CA HIS A 178 -0.83 3.81 -17.68
C HIS A 178 -0.54 2.48 -18.40
N MET A 179 0.11 1.52 -17.71
CA MET A 179 0.34 0.21 -18.31
C MET A 179 -0.98 -0.53 -18.62
N ALA A 180 -2.04 -0.23 -17.87
CA ALA A 180 -3.41 -0.62 -18.18
C ALA A 180 -4.14 0.56 -18.83
N ASP A 181 -3.76 0.88 -20.06
CA ASP A 181 -4.32 1.95 -20.89
C ASP A 181 -5.56 1.49 -21.69
N GLU A 182 -6.09 2.39 -22.52
CA GLU A 182 -7.22 2.08 -23.38
C GLU A 182 -6.93 0.94 -24.38
N ARG A 183 -5.72 0.88 -24.91
CA ARG A 183 -5.32 -0.17 -25.87
C ARG A 183 -5.31 -1.53 -25.18
N PHE A 184 -4.77 -1.60 -23.95
CA PHE A 184 -4.81 -2.81 -23.14
C PHE A 184 -6.27 -3.23 -22.85
N MET A 185 -7.14 -2.29 -22.40
CA MET A 185 -8.54 -2.58 -22.11
C MET A 185 -9.30 -3.09 -23.34
N GLN A 186 -9.00 -2.57 -24.54
CA GLN A 186 -9.59 -3.04 -25.79
C GLN A 186 -9.13 -4.43 -26.21
N SER A 187 -7.94 -4.84 -25.79
CA SER A 187 -7.35 -6.15 -26.12
C SER A 187 -7.90 -7.31 -25.28
N LEU A 188 -8.61 -7.01 -24.19
CA LEU A 188 -9.14 -8.02 -23.27
C LEU A 188 -10.19 -8.88 -23.93
N THR A 189 -10.11 -10.22 -23.70
CA THR A 189 -11.01 -11.20 -24.34
C THR A 189 -12.03 -11.80 -23.37
N ARG A 190 -11.84 -11.64 -22.05
CA ARG A 190 -12.63 -12.29 -21.00
C ARG A 190 -13.21 -11.32 -19.98
N TRP A 191 -13.70 -10.17 -20.31
CA TRP A 191 -14.36 -9.27 -19.35
C TRP A 191 -13.81 -9.36 -17.92
N PRO A 192 -12.52 -9.12 -17.71
CA PRO A 192 -11.92 -9.33 -16.40
C PRO A 192 -12.42 -8.33 -15.37
N ILE A 193 -12.15 -8.65 -14.11
CA ILE A 193 -12.20 -7.70 -13.02
C ILE A 193 -10.82 -7.07 -12.87
N ILE A 194 -10.74 -5.75 -12.80
CA ILE A 194 -9.48 -5.02 -12.58
C ILE A 194 -9.35 -4.65 -11.10
N VAL A 195 -8.24 -5.03 -10.47
CA VAL A 195 -7.92 -4.68 -9.08
C VAL A 195 -6.64 -3.84 -9.05
N ASN A 196 -6.69 -2.66 -8.47
CA ASN A 196 -5.49 -1.83 -8.29
C ASN A 196 -5.33 -1.41 -6.83
N THR A 197 -4.29 -1.93 -6.19
CA THR A 197 -3.86 -1.61 -4.82
C THR A 197 -2.41 -1.10 -4.79
N SER A 198 -1.88 -0.67 -5.95
CA SER A 198 -0.49 -0.23 -6.08
C SER A 198 -0.35 1.30 -6.13
N ARG A 199 -0.52 1.90 -7.30
CA ARG A 199 -0.57 3.36 -7.54
C ARG A 199 -1.67 3.67 -8.54
N GLY A 200 -2.39 4.77 -8.34
CA GLY A 200 -3.55 5.15 -9.18
C GLY A 200 -3.22 5.16 -10.66
N ALA A 201 -2.17 5.86 -11.04
CA ALA A 201 -1.76 6.04 -12.42
C ALA A 201 -1.08 4.80 -13.09
N VAL A 202 -1.07 3.64 -12.44
CA VAL A 202 -0.76 2.35 -13.09
C VAL A 202 -1.89 1.94 -14.04
N VAL A 203 -3.12 2.24 -13.64
CA VAL A 203 -4.33 2.03 -14.45
C VAL A 203 -4.85 3.40 -14.89
N ASP A 204 -4.96 3.64 -16.18
CA ASP A 204 -5.61 4.82 -16.73
C ASP A 204 -7.09 4.84 -16.28
N ASN A 205 -7.43 5.73 -15.35
CA ASN A 205 -8.75 5.78 -14.73
C ASN A 205 -9.86 6.16 -15.71
N ASP A 206 -9.57 7.00 -16.71
CA ASP A 206 -10.53 7.39 -17.74
C ASP A 206 -10.74 6.24 -18.74
N ALA A 207 -9.70 5.54 -19.13
CA ALA A 207 -9.79 4.34 -19.97
C ALA A 207 -10.57 3.23 -19.25
N LEU A 208 -10.32 3.02 -17.95
CA LEU A 208 -11.06 2.04 -17.14
C LEU A 208 -12.56 2.40 -17.06
N LEU A 209 -12.90 3.68 -16.85
CA LEU A 209 -14.29 4.12 -16.83
C LEU A 209 -14.98 3.83 -18.15
N ARG A 210 -14.34 4.15 -19.28
CA ARG A 210 -14.87 3.83 -20.63
C ARG A 210 -15.04 2.33 -20.82
N ALA A 211 -14.05 1.52 -20.41
CA ALA A 211 -14.09 0.06 -20.52
C ALA A 211 -15.23 -0.55 -19.70
N LEU A 212 -15.48 -0.06 -18.49
CA LEU A 212 -16.60 -0.44 -17.64
C LEU A 212 -17.96 -0.07 -18.28
N CYS A 213 -18.05 1.12 -18.88
CA CYS A 213 -19.28 1.58 -19.56
C CYS A 213 -19.56 0.76 -20.83
N MET A 214 -18.53 0.34 -21.55
CA MET A 214 -18.64 -0.45 -22.79
C MET A 214 -18.74 -1.96 -22.54
N GLY A 215 -18.66 -2.42 -21.28
CA GLY A 215 -18.68 -3.83 -20.93
C GLY A 215 -17.43 -4.61 -21.37
N ARG A 216 -16.28 -3.93 -21.55
CA ARG A 216 -14.98 -4.58 -21.82
C ARG A 216 -14.33 -5.08 -20.54
N VAL A 217 -14.56 -4.41 -19.45
CA VAL A 217 -14.20 -4.79 -18.09
C VAL A 217 -15.49 -5.04 -17.32
N ARG A 218 -15.56 -6.17 -16.63
CA ARG A 218 -16.77 -6.58 -15.91
C ARG A 218 -17.02 -5.72 -14.70
N GLN A 219 -15.97 -5.50 -13.92
CA GLN A 219 -15.97 -4.67 -12.70
C GLN A 219 -14.57 -4.23 -12.33
N ALA A 220 -14.49 -3.32 -11.37
CA ALA A 220 -13.19 -2.91 -10.82
C ALA A 220 -13.25 -2.78 -9.29
N VAL A 221 -12.06 -2.94 -8.67
CA VAL A 221 -11.77 -2.69 -7.26
C VAL A 221 -10.56 -1.78 -7.21
N LEU A 222 -10.73 -0.57 -6.69
CA LEU A 222 -9.69 0.43 -6.63
C LEU A 222 -9.47 0.88 -5.18
N ASP A 223 -8.26 0.70 -4.68
CA ASP A 223 -7.81 1.32 -3.43
C ASP A 223 -7.04 2.61 -3.70
N VAL A 224 -6.48 2.73 -4.89
CA VAL A 224 -5.65 3.87 -5.35
C VAL A 224 -6.22 4.49 -6.61
N TRP A 225 -6.06 5.83 -6.75
CA TRP A 225 -6.73 6.61 -7.77
C TRP A 225 -5.79 7.61 -8.42
N GLU A 226 -6.05 7.98 -9.66
CA GLU A 226 -5.42 9.17 -10.21
C GLU A 226 -6.04 10.43 -9.60
N GLY A 227 -5.18 11.39 -9.26
CA GLY A 227 -5.62 12.66 -8.71
C GLY A 227 -6.00 12.67 -7.23
N GLU A 228 -5.64 11.60 -6.45
CA GLU A 228 -5.85 11.62 -4.99
C GLU A 228 -5.45 12.96 -4.36
N PRO A 229 -6.26 13.50 -3.44
CA PRO A 229 -7.50 12.95 -2.88
C PRO A 229 -8.77 13.23 -3.71
N HIS A 230 -8.68 13.91 -4.84
CA HIS A 230 -9.80 14.29 -5.70
C HIS A 230 -10.08 13.21 -6.73
N VAL A 231 -10.81 12.17 -6.33
CA VAL A 231 -11.09 11.01 -7.17
C VAL A 231 -12.17 11.31 -8.23
N ASN A 232 -12.10 10.64 -9.37
CA ASN A 232 -13.14 10.69 -10.38
C ASN A 232 -14.44 10.08 -9.85
N LEU A 233 -15.45 10.90 -9.57
CA LEU A 233 -16.72 10.48 -8.98
C LEU A 233 -17.52 9.52 -9.89
N ALA A 234 -17.42 9.68 -11.20
CA ALA A 234 -18.10 8.77 -12.14
C ALA A 234 -17.49 7.37 -12.04
N LEU A 235 -16.16 7.28 -11.93
CA LEU A 235 -15.47 6.01 -11.74
C LEU A 235 -15.76 5.42 -10.36
N LEU A 236 -15.69 6.23 -9.28
CA LEU A 236 -15.98 5.78 -7.91
C LEU A 236 -17.39 5.17 -7.80
N ASN A 237 -18.38 5.76 -8.45
CA ASN A 237 -19.75 5.25 -8.46
C ASN A 237 -19.90 3.97 -9.31
N LYS A 238 -18.99 3.75 -10.26
CA LYS A 238 -19.06 2.62 -11.19
C LYS A 238 -18.35 1.37 -10.67
N VAL A 239 -17.28 1.54 -9.87
CA VAL A 239 -16.50 0.40 -9.34
C VAL A 239 -17.29 -0.34 -8.25
N TYR A 240 -17.05 -1.64 -8.13
CA TYR A 240 -17.63 -2.48 -7.08
C TYR A 240 -17.15 -2.04 -5.70
N ILE A 241 -15.83 -1.96 -5.51
CA ILE A 241 -15.20 -1.49 -4.29
C ILE A 241 -14.27 -0.33 -4.63
N GLY A 242 -14.43 0.80 -3.93
CA GLY A 242 -13.54 1.94 -4.01
C GLY A 242 -13.16 2.39 -2.61
N THR A 243 -11.87 2.33 -2.24
CA THR A 243 -11.39 2.65 -0.89
C THR A 243 -10.36 3.79 -0.91
N PRO A 244 -10.17 4.54 0.19
CA PRO A 244 -9.36 5.75 0.21
C PRO A 244 -7.87 5.47 0.48
N HIS A 245 -7.23 4.59 -0.32
CA HIS A 245 -5.82 4.23 -0.25
C HIS A 245 -5.42 3.64 1.13
N ILE A 246 -6.15 2.61 1.57
CA ILE A 246 -6.03 2.00 2.90
C ILE A 246 -5.74 0.48 2.84
N ALA A 247 -5.55 -0.10 1.67
CA ALA A 247 -5.26 -1.53 1.54
C ALA A 247 -4.04 -1.95 2.40
N GLY A 248 -3.03 -1.08 2.48
CA GLY A 248 -1.85 -1.26 3.33
C GLY A 248 -1.98 -0.79 4.78
N TYR A 249 -3.17 -0.41 5.27
CA TYR A 249 -3.35 0.20 6.58
C TYR A 249 -3.73 -0.84 7.65
N SER A 250 -2.77 -1.63 8.12
CA SER A 250 -2.91 -2.45 9.34
C SER A 250 -2.00 -1.93 10.45
N ALA A 251 -2.28 -2.29 11.69
CA ALA A 251 -1.37 -2.07 12.82
C ALA A 251 -0.09 -2.87 12.62
N ASP A 252 -0.20 -4.10 12.11
CA ASP A 252 0.94 -4.97 11.80
C ASP A 252 1.88 -4.31 10.79
N GLY A 253 1.36 -3.80 9.68
CA GLY A 253 2.16 -3.11 8.67
C GLY A 253 2.83 -1.83 9.19
N LYS A 254 2.15 -1.08 10.06
CA LYS A 254 2.71 0.12 10.70
C LYS A 254 3.83 -0.25 11.67
N VAL A 255 3.60 -1.24 12.54
CA VAL A 255 4.61 -1.74 13.48
C VAL A 255 5.83 -2.33 12.75
N ASN A 256 5.61 -3.07 11.66
CA ASN A 256 6.72 -3.55 10.83
C ASN A 256 7.58 -2.39 10.31
N ALA A 257 6.93 -1.30 9.83
CA ALA A 257 7.66 -0.11 9.38
C ALA A 257 8.44 0.54 10.52
N ASP A 258 7.83 0.68 11.70
CA ASP A 258 8.46 1.26 12.89
C ASP A 258 9.68 0.45 13.33
N ASN A 259 9.56 -0.89 13.39
CA ASN A 259 10.69 -1.78 13.71
C ASN A 259 11.82 -1.69 12.67
N MET A 260 11.48 -1.58 11.37
CA MET A 260 12.49 -1.38 10.31
C MET A 260 13.20 -0.04 10.44
N VAL A 261 12.48 1.04 10.79
CA VAL A 261 13.07 2.36 11.03
C VAL A 261 14.02 2.29 12.22
N ILE A 262 13.61 1.69 13.35
CA ILE A 262 14.46 1.51 14.55
C ILE A 262 15.72 0.75 14.20
N GLU A 263 15.61 -0.39 13.50
CA GLU A 263 16.75 -1.17 13.06
C GLU A 263 17.71 -0.35 12.18
N GLY A 264 17.16 0.42 11.23
CA GLY A 264 17.94 1.29 10.35
C GLY A 264 18.68 2.40 11.10
N LEU A 265 18.02 3.05 12.05
CA LEU A 265 18.64 4.06 12.92
C LEU A 265 19.75 3.45 13.78
N CYS A 266 19.49 2.32 14.43
CA CYS A 266 20.51 1.62 15.23
C CYS A 266 21.74 1.28 14.38
N ARG A 267 21.53 0.75 13.17
CA ARG A 267 22.63 0.42 12.24
C ARG A 267 23.40 1.67 11.81
N HIS A 268 22.71 2.78 11.50
CA HIS A 268 23.34 4.02 11.07
C HIS A 268 24.19 4.66 12.17
N PHE A 269 23.67 4.71 13.40
CA PHE A 269 24.35 5.33 14.54
C PHE A 269 25.27 4.38 15.32
N GLY A 270 25.39 3.11 14.90
CA GLY A 270 26.23 2.12 15.55
C GLY A 270 25.70 1.69 16.93
N LEU A 271 24.38 1.70 17.12
CA LEU A 271 23.72 1.31 18.37
C LEU A 271 23.25 -0.15 18.30
N GLU A 272 23.24 -0.80 19.46
CA GLU A 272 22.64 -2.14 19.59
C GLU A 272 21.11 -2.04 19.52
N ASN A 273 20.47 -2.78 18.59
CA ASN A 273 19.02 -2.86 18.54
C ASN A 273 18.51 -3.89 19.55
N ARG A 274 17.89 -3.41 20.63
CA ARG A 274 17.27 -4.20 21.69
C ARG A 274 15.75 -4.03 21.77
N TRP A 275 15.16 -3.26 20.89
CA TRP A 275 13.74 -2.94 20.90
C TRP A 275 12.99 -3.73 19.85
N HIS A 276 11.79 -4.13 20.18
CA HIS A 276 10.85 -4.73 19.26
C HIS A 276 9.42 -4.30 19.66
N ILE A 277 8.73 -3.66 18.75
CA ILE A 277 7.35 -3.21 18.95
C ILE A 277 6.42 -4.31 18.48
N GLU A 278 5.42 -4.65 19.30
CA GLU A 278 4.34 -5.56 18.95
C GLU A 278 3.08 -4.78 18.58
N PRO A 279 2.32 -5.24 17.58
CA PRO A 279 1.07 -4.58 17.23
C PRO A 279 0.00 -4.79 18.32
N PRO A 280 -0.89 -3.78 18.53
CA PRO A 280 -1.91 -3.86 19.58
C PRO A 280 -2.85 -5.05 19.36
N ALA A 281 -3.26 -5.69 20.44
CA ALA A 281 -4.30 -6.70 20.40
C ALA A 281 -5.65 -6.07 19.98
N ILE A 282 -6.44 -6.82 19.22
CA ILE A 282 -7.84 -6.48 18.95
C ILE A 282 -8.71 -7.70 19.27
N ASP A 283 -9.87 -7.46 19.80
CA ASP A 283 -10.87 -8.50 20.00
C ASP A 283 -11.75 -8.59 18.75
N ILE A 284 -11.83 -9.79 18.16
CA ILE A 284 -12.72 -10.08 17.04
C ILE A 284 -13.63 -11.21 17.49
N GLU A 285 -14.93 -10.93 17.49
CA GLU A 285 -15.93 -11.95 17.76
C GLU A 285 -16.09 -12.85 16.53
N LEU A 286 -15.70 -14.11 16.67
CA LEU A 286 -15.90 -15.15 15.66
C LEU A 286 -16.97 -16.13 16.14
N SER A 287 -17.93 -16.43 15.27
CA SER A 287 -18.89 -17.50 15.54
C SER A 287 -18.29 -18.87 15.23
N ALA A 288 -18.60 -19.87 16.04
CA ALA A 288 -18.18 -21.26 15.77
C ALA A 288 -18.80 -21.84 14.47
N THR A 289 -19.83 -21.19 13.94
CA THR A 289 -20.50 -21.58 12.69
C THR A 289 -19.95 -20.85 11.46
N ASP A 290 -19.06 -19.86 11.66
CA ASP A 290 -18.47 -19.11 10.56
C ASP A 290 -17.55 -20.00 9.73
N THR A 291 -17.70 -19.95 8.41
CA THR A 291 -16.71 -20.52 7.50
C THR A 291 -15.39 -19.78 7.60
N THR A 292 -14.31 -20.38 7.10
CA THR A 292 -13.01 -19.70 7.03
C THR A 292 -13.11 -18.35 6.29
N ASP A 293 -13.90 -18.28 5.22
CA ASP A 293 -14.09 -17.04 4.46
C ASP A 293 -14.92 -16.01 5.23
N ASP A 294 -15.93 -16.41 6.02
CA ASP A 294 -16.66 -15.52 6.92
C ASP A 294 -15.71 -14.93 7.98
N GLN A 295 -14.90 -15.78 8.59
CA GLN A 295 -13.90 -15.35 9.57
C GLN A 295 -12.94 -14.33 8.99
N TYR A 296 -12.43 -14.52 7.75
CA TYR A 296 -11.60 -13.53 7.08
C TYR A 296 -12.31 -12.18 6.90
N LEU A 297 -13.58 -12.19 6.50
CA LEU A 297 -14.36 -10.97 6.34
C LEU A 297 -14.71 -10.29 7.68
N CYS A 298 -14.76 -11.03 8.80
CA CYS A 298 -14.85 -10.45 10.14
C CYS A 298 -13.58 -9.65 10.49
N TYR A 299 -12.40 -10.14 10.10
CA TYR A 299 -11.15 -9.38 10.28
C TYR A 299 -11.11 -8.15 9.40
N TYR A 300 -11.52 -8.27 8.15
CA TYR A 300 -11.53 -7.14 7.23
C TYR A 300 -12.52 -7.31 6.08
N ASN A 301 -13.46 -6.37 5.98
CA ASN A 301 -14.42 -6.30 4.88
C ASN A 301 -14.33 -4.93 4.18
N PRO A 302 -13.73 -4.84 2.97
CA PRO A 302 -13.53 -3.58 2.26
C PRO A 302 -14.83 -2.92 1.77
N LEU A 303 -15.96 -3.63 1.73
CA LEU A 303 -17.26 -3.04 1.38
C LEU A 303 -17.66 -1.94 2.37
N THR A 304 -17.33 -2.08 3.66
CA THR A 304 -17.63 -1.08 4.67
C THR A 304 -16.91 0.24 4.38
N ASP A 305 -15.63 0.17 4.04
CA ASP A 305 -14.83 1.36 3.72
C ASP A 305 -15.21 1.96 2.37
N SER A 306 -15.53 1.09 1.39
CA SER A 306 -16.06 1.52 0.10
C SER A 306 -17.36 2.31 0.24
N GLN A 307 -18.27 1.85 1.10
CA GLN A 307 -19.53 2.55 1.33
C GLN A 307 -19.32 3.93 1.99
N LYS A 308 -18.37 4.03 2.94
CA LYS A 308 -18.00 5.32 3.55
C LYS A 308 -17.48 6.30 2.51
N LEU A 309 -16.54 5.87 1.65
CA LEU A 309 -15.98 6.74 0.62
C LEU A 309 -17.02 7.14 -0.43
N LYS A 310 -17.87 6.21 -0.88
CA LYS A 310 -18.94 6.52 -1.85
C LYS A 310 -19.97 7.50 -1.28
N ASN A 311 -20.26 7.42 0.01
CA ASN A 311 -21.20 8.34 0.68
C ASN A 311 -20.59 9.73 0.91
N ALA A 312 -19.28 9.83 1.12
CA ALA A 312 -18.58 11.08 1.42
C ALA A 312 -17.22 11.15 0.68
N PRO A 313 -17.23 11.30 -0.66
CA PRO A 313 -15.97 11.31 -1.44
C PRO A 313 -15.03 12.47 -1.08
N ALA A 314 -15.56 13.58 -0.60
CA ALA A 314 -14.78 14.73 -0.15
C ALA A 314 -13.95 14.43 1.11
N ASP A 315 -14.36 13.42 1.88
CA ASP A 315 -13.70 13.02 3.11
C ASP A 315 -12.56 12.00 2.88
N PHE A 316 -12.06 11.85 1.67
CA PHE A 316 -11.00 10.88 1.32
C PHE A 316 -9.83 10.93 2.31
N GLU A 317 -9.25 12.09 2.54
CA GLU A 317 -8.13 12.28 3.46
C GLU A 317 -8.52 12.08 4.93
N LEU A 318 -9.73 12.46 5.32
CA LEU A 318 -10.25 12.26 6.66
C LEU A 318 -10.43 10.76 6.97
N LEU A 319 -11.04 10.03 6.03
CA LEU A 319 -11.23 8.57 6.13
C LEU A 319 -9.91 7.82 6.20
N ARG A 320 -8.93 8.25 5.40
CA ARG A 320 -7.58 7.70 5.39
C ARG A 320 -6.80 8.05 6.66
N GLY A 321 -6.84 9.33 7.08
CA GLY A 321 -6.08 9.83 8.23
C GLY A 321 -6.57 9.26 9.57
N ASN A 322 -7.87 9.05 9.72
CA ASN A 322 -8.51 8.51 10.93
C ASN A 322 -8.88 7.02 10.78
N TYR A 323 -8.16 6.28 9.92
CA TYR A 323 -8.46 4.88 9.68
C TYR A 323 -8.33 4.07 10.99
N PRO A 324 -9.35 3.26 11.34
CA PRO A 324 -9.36 2.51 12.59
C PRO A 324 -8.26 1.45 12.63
N VAL A 325 -7.93 0.98 13.82
CA VAL A 325 -6.98 -0.10 14.01
C VAL A 325 -7.50 -1.36 13.34
N ARG A 326 -6.74 -1.88 12.38
CA ARG A 326 -6.98 -3.16 11.70
C ARG A 326 -5.79 -4.07 11.92
N ARG A 327 -6.02 -5.35 12.22
CA ARG A 327 -4.98 -6.36 12.34
C ARG A 327 -4.96 -7.27 11.11
N GLU A 328 -3.79 -7.76 10.78
CA GLU A 328 -3.66 -8.83 9.78
C GLU A 328 -4.17 -10.14 10.36
N CYS A 329 -4.88 -10.91 9.54
CA CYS A 329 -5.37 -12.21 9.96
C CYS A 329 -4.23 -13.23 9.94
N SER A 330 -3.91 -13.79 11.08
CA SER A 330 -2.90 -14.82 11.25
C SER A 330 -3.52 -16.20 11.46
N PHE A 331 -4.47 -16.61 10.58
CA PHE A 331 -4.89 -18.02 10.63
C PHE A 331 -3.70 -18.89 10.22
N LYS A 332 -3.01 -19.45 11.21
CA LYS A 332 -2.15 -20.61 10.98
C LYS A 332 -3.09 -21.73 10.54
N LYS A 333 -2.81 -22.37 9.39
CA LYS A 333 -3.45 -23.65 9.07
C LYS A 333 -3.33 -24.56 10.28
N PRO A 334 -4.43 -25.24 10.69
CA PRO A 334 -4.38 -26.25 11.73
C PRO A 334 -3.39 -27.37 11.38
#